data_487850823684a07d957400eda2fce191
#
_entry.id   487850823684a07d957400eda2fce191
#
_cell.length_a   1.000
_cell.length_b   1.000
_cell.length_c   1.000
_cell.angle_alpha   90.00
_cell.angle_beta   90.00
_cell.angle_gamma   90.00
#
_symmetry.space_group_name_H-M   'P 1'
#
loop_
_entity.id
_entity.type
_entity.pdbx_description
1 polymer ?
#
loop_
_entity_poly.entity_id
_entity_poly.type
_entity_poly.pdbx_seq_one_letter_code
_entity_poly.pdbx_strand_id
1 'polypeptide(L)'
;MGKVRFLSGKTYTHSTGHSCAFRQWRADSHCNLIHGYALQFELTFGSAGLDEKNWVVDFGGLKELKEWLKYMFDHTYLIATDDPHFDTFVELADKDLVDLREVEAVGCERFAELTFDKASSIIADKYGDRCWVESLSLIHI
;
A
#
# COMPACT_ATOMS: atom_id res chain seq x y z
N MET A 1 8.22 33.21 -10.27
CA MET A 1 7.28 32.25 -10.86
C MET A 1 7.65 30.84 -10.44
N GLY A 2 6.69 30.06 -9.98
CA GLY A 2 6.89 28.65 -9.66
C GLY A 2 7.27 27.83 -10.91
N LYS A 3 8.02 26.75 -10.70
CA LYS A 3 8.30 25.80 -11.77
C LYS A 3 7.00 25.08 -12.16
N VAL A 4 6.76 24.90 -13.46
CA VAL A 4 5.68 24.06 -13.96
C VAL A 4 6.01 22.61 -13.60
N ARG A 5 5.02 21.90 -13.08
CA ARG A 5 5.11 20.45 -12.86
C ARG A 5 3.84 19.79 -13.38
N PHE A 6 4.00 18.56 -13.77
CA PHE A 6 2.89 17.75 -14.26
C PHE A 6 2.53 16.70 -13.21
N LEU A 7 1.25 16.45 -13.06
CA LEU A 7 0.74 15.44 -12.13
C LEU A 7 -0.14 14.46 -12.87
N SER A 8 -0.08 13.20 -12.48
CA SER A 8 -0.91 12.13 -13.02
C SER A 8 -1.33 11.20 -11.91
N GLY A 9 -2.58 10.75 -11.92
CA GLY A 9 -3.15 9.92 -10.86
C GLY A 9 -3.45 8.51 -11.32
N LYS A 10 -3.27 7.55 -10.42
CA LYS A 10 -3.64 6.15 -10.60
C LYS A 10 -4.36 5.66 -9.35
N THR A 11 -5.54 5.05 -9.54
CA THR A 11 -6.34 4.48 -8.46
C THR A 11 -6.39 2.97 -8.59
N TYR A 12 -6.09 2.28 -7.49
CA TYR A 12 -6.30 0.85 -7.33
C TYR A 12 -7.48 0.66 -6.39
N THR A 13 -8.63 0.25 -6.94
CA THR A 13 -9.89 0.19 -6.22
C THR A 13 -10.07 -1.11 -5.44
N HIS A 14 -11.00 -1.13 -4.49
CA HIS A 14 -11.40 -2.33 -3.76
C HIS A 14 -11.95 -3.43 -4.69
N SER A 15 -12.48 -3.07 -5.85
CA SER A 15 -12.98 -4.04 -6.84
C SER A 15 -11.89 -4.94 -7.40
N THR A 16 -10.61 -4.59 -7.23
CA THR A 16 -9.47 -5.44 -7.60
C THR A 16 -9.03 -6.39 -6.50
N GLY A 17 -9.73 -6.43 -5.37
CA GLY A 17 -9.57 -7.47 -4.37
C GLY A 17 -8.81 -7.12 -3.10
N HIS A 18 -8.45 -5.87 -2.86
CA HIS A 18 -7.66 -5.47 -1.67
C HIS A 18 -8.47 -5.60 -0.38
N SER A 19 -8.79 -6.83 -0.01
CA SER A 19 -9.52 -7.18 1.22
C SER A 19 -8.54 -7.84 2.20
N CYS A 20 -8.31 -7.20 3.33
CA CYS A 20 -7.40 -7.69 4.34
C CYS A 20 -7.98 -7.54 5.74
N ALA A 21 -7.34 -8.15 6.72
CA ALA A 21 -7.72 -8.01 8.12
C ALA A 21 -6.49 -7.65 8.95
N PHE A 22 -6.73 -6.97 10.04
CA PHE A 22 -5.72 -6.67 11.05
C PHE A 22 -6.40 -6.28 12.36
N ARG A 23 -5.63 -6.08 13.39
CA ARG A 23 -6.10 -5.51 14.66
C ARG A 23 -5.11 -4.45 15.14
N GLN A 24 -5.60 -3.38 15.73
CA GLN A 24 -4.76 -2.43 16.44
C GLN A 24 -4.66 -2.84 17.90
N TRP A 25 -3.66 -3.66 18.23
CA TRP A 25 -3.55 -4.23 19.56
C TRP A 25 -3.31 -3.20 20.67
N ARG A 26 -2.85 -2.01 20.31
CA ARG A 26 -2.62 -0.90 21.24
C ARG A 26 -3.88 -0.11 21.57
N ALA A 27 -4.99 -0.35 20.85
CA ALA A 27 -6.22 0.39 21.05
C ALA A 27 -6.95 -0.09 22.31
N ASP A 28 -7.53 0.87 23.04
CA ASP A 28 -8.40 0.61 24.20
C ASP A 28 -9.87 0.46 23.79
N SER A 29 -10.14 0.33 22.51
CA SER A 29 -11.47 0.20 21.92
C SER A 29 -11.62 -1.12 21.20
N HIS A 30 -12.81 -1.34 20.58
CA HIS A 30 -13.05 -2.50 19.73
C HIS A 30 -12.08 -2.63 18.54
N CYS A 31 -11.29 -1.60 18.24
CA CYS A 31 -10.26 -1.66 17.21
C CYS A 31 -9.12 -2.64 17.53
N ASN A 32 -9.02 -3.11 18.79
CA ASN A 32 -8.08 -4.16 19.14
C ASN A 32 -8.55 -5.57 18.75
N LEU A 33 -9.79 -5.70 18.32
CA LEU A 33 -10.31 -6.95 17.77
C LEU A 33 -9.92 -7.10 16.30
N ILE A 34 -9.83 -8.33 15.84
CA ILE A 34 -9.63 -8.63 14.43
C ILE A 34 -10.82 -8.09 13.64
N HIS A 35 -10.54 -7.31 12.61
CA HIS A 35 -11.58 -6.83 11.71
C HIS A 35 -11.03 -6.63 10.30
N GLY A 36 -11.91 -6.71 9.33
CA GLY A 36 -11.55 -6.64 7.91
C GLY A 36 -11.78 -5.27 7.32
N TYR A 37 -11.00 -4.98 6.28
CA TYR A 37 -11.10 -3.76 5.48
C TYR A 37 -11.01 -4.10 4.00
N ALA A 38 -11.81 -3.39 3.19
CA ALA A 38 -11.58 -3.27 1.76
C ALA A 38 -10.84 -1.96 1.52
N LEU A 39 -9.68 -2.03 0.87
CA LEU A 39 -8.78 -0.90 0.71
C LEU A 39 -8.78 -0.37 -0.72
N GLN A 40 -8.66 0.94 -0.85
CA GLN A 40 -8.46 1.64 -2.11
C GLN A 40 -7.23 2.55 -1.99
N PHE A 41 -6.36 2.49 -2.98
CA PHE A 41 -5.12 3.27 -3.03
C PHE A 41 -5.20 4.26 -4.18
N GLU A 42 -4.98 5.53 -3.89
CA GLU A 42 -4.91 6.61 -4.88
C GLU A 42 -3.50 7.20 -4.84
N LEU A 43 -2.77 7.07 -5.95
CA LEU A 43 -1.42 7.63 -6.08
C LEU A 43 -1.44 8.78 -7.07
N THR A 44 -0.72 9.84 -6.72
CA THR A 44 -0.41 10.93 -7.63
C THR A 44 1.08 10.93 -7.90
N PHE A 45 1.45 10.92 -9.18
CA PHE A 45 2.83 10.99 -9.63
C PHE A 45 3.11 12.38 -10.17
N GLY A 46 4.32 12.87 -9.94
CA GLY A 46 4.76 14.18 -10.40
C GLY A 46 6.03 14.11 -11.24
N SER A 47 6.20 15.06 -12.13
CA SER A 47 7.43 15.26 -12.89
C SER A 47 7.60 16.72 -13.28
N ALA A 48 8.86 17.13 -13.52
CA ALA A 48 9.18 18.46 -14.04
C ALA A 48 8.97 18.53 -15.56
N GLY A 49 8.99 17.39 -16.26
CA GLY A 49 8.78 17.31 -17.70
C GLY A 49 8.17 15.97 -18.09
N LEU A 50 7.62 15.90 -19.28
CA LEU A 50 6.99 14.70 -19.81
C LEU A 50 8.00 13.87 -20.63
N ASP A 51 7.72 12.57 -20.76
CA ASP A 51 8.51 11.71 -21.64
C ASP A 51 8.12 11.93 -23.13
N GLU A 52 8.69 11.11 -24.02
CA GLU A 52 8.43 11.22 -25.48
C GLU A 52 6.98 10.91 -25.86
N LYS A 53 6.22 10.29 -24.98
CA LYS A 53 4.79 10.00 -25.16
C LYS A 53 3.89 11.02 -24.47
N ASN A 54 4.48 12.08 -23.91
CA ASN A 54 3.79 13.10 -23.12
C ASN A 54 3.20 12.56 -21.81
N TRP A 55 3.86 11.58 -21.20
CA TRP A 55 3.43 10.99 -19.94
C TRP A 55 4.33 11.42 -18.78
N VAL A 56 3.74 11.57 -17.60
CA VAL A 56 4.45 11.67 -16.32
C VAL A 56 5.08 10.32 -16.00
N VAL A 57 4.26 9.26 -16.05
CA VAL A 57 4.66 7.88 -15.79
C VAL A 57 3.85 6.96 -16.70
N ASP A 58 4.46 5.87 -17.14
CA ASP A 58 3.77 4.83 -17.87
C ASP A 58 3.02 3.90 -16.90
N PHE A 59 1.69 3.97 -16.88
CA PHE A 59 0.88 3.12 -16.02
C PHE A 59 1.02 1.63 -16.35
N GLY A 60 1.35 1.28 -17.60
CA GLY A 60 1.69 -0.10 -17.95
C GLY A 60 2.96 -0.60 -17.27
N GLY A 61 3.85 0.31 -16.88
CA GLY A 61 5.06 0.01 -16.12
C GLY A 61 4.84 -0.14 -14.61
N LEU A 62 3.61 0.00 -14.12
CA LEU A 62 3.28 -0.12 -12.70
C LEU A 62 2.80 -1.52 -12.30
N LYS A 63 3.02 -2.52 -13.14
CA LYS A 63 2.61 -3.91 -12.88
C LYS A 63 3.20 -4.44 -11.56
N GLU A 64 4.45 -4.15 -11.30
CA GLU A 64 5.13 -4.55 -10.05
C GLU A 64 4.41 -3.99 -8.82
N LEU A 65 4.02 -2.72 -8.86
CA LEU A 65 3.27 -2.09 -7.77
C LEU A 65 1.90 -2.76 -7.57
N LYS A 66 1.18 -3.01 -8.67
CA LYS A 66 -0.12 -3.69 -8.62
C LYS A 66 -0.01 -5.08 -8.01
N GLU A 67 1.00 -5.85 -8.39
CA GLU A 67 1.25 -7.19 -7.87
C GLU A 67 1.64 -7.15 -6.39
N TRP A 68 2.44 -6.16 -5.99
CA TRP A 68 2.83 -5.98 -4.60
C TRP A 68 1.63 -5.60 -3.72
N LEU A 69 0.74 -4.70 -4.19
CA LEU A 69 -0.48 -4.34 -3.47
C LEU A 69 -1.36 -5.57 -3.24
N LYS A 70 -1.50 -6.41 -4.27
CA LYS A 70 -2.23 -7.66 -4.16
C LYS A 70 -1.59 -8.62 -3.17
N TYR A 71 -0.26 -8.78 -3.24
CA TYR A 71 0.47 -9.63 -2.31
C TYR A 71 0.28 -9.19 -0.85
N MET A 72 0.35 -7.89 -0.59
CA MET A 72 0.28 -7.36 0.77
C MET A 72 -1.15 -7.31 1.32
N PHE A 73 -2.13 -6.94 0.49
CA PHE A 73 -3.43 -6.50 0.97
C PHE A 73 -4.63 -7.29 0.44
N ASP A 74 -4.40 -8.36 -0.32
CA ASP A 74 -5.50 -9.16 -0.85
C ASP A 74 -5.58 -10.52 -0.15
N HIS A 75 -6.67 -10.77 0.59
CA HIS A 75 -6.90 -11.99 1.37
C HIS A 75 -5.77 -12.27 2.39
N THR A 76 -5.25 -11.23 3.00
CA THR A 76 -4.14 -11.32 3.94
C THR A 76 -4.55 -10.85 5.33
N TYR A 77 -3.80 -11.30 6.33
CA TYR A 77 -3.82 -10.74 7.67
C TYR A 77 -2.50 -10.01 7.94
N LEU A 78 -2.57 -8.73 8.27
CA LEU A 78 -1.37 -7.94 8.58
C LEU A 78 -1.20 -7.88 10.09
N ILE A 79 -0.04 -8.34 10.56
CA ILE A 79 0.28 -8.37 11.98
C ILE A 79 1.47 -7.47 12.29
N ALA A 80 1.33 -6.65 13.33
CA ALA A 80 2.46 -5.91 13.87
C ALA A 80 3.44 -6.88 14.53
N THR A 81 4.73 -6.72 14.27
CA THR A 81 5.76 -7.61 14.81
C THR A 81 5.81 -7.61 16.34
N ASP A 82 5.31 -6.55 16.98
CA ASP A 82 5.23 -6.41 18.44
C ASP A 82 3.86 -6.75 19.04
N ASP A 83 2.94 -7.33 18.25
CA ASP A 83 1.66 -7.79 18.78
C ASP A 83 1.89 -8.88 19.84
N PRO A 84 1.35 -8.74 21.07
CA PRO A 84 1.51 -9.75 22.13
C PRO A 84 1.00 -11.13 21.76
N HIS A 85 0.09 -11.25 20.79
CA HIS A 85 -0.45 -12.52 20.31
C HIS A 85 0.18 -12.96 18.98
N PHE A 86 1.35 -12.47 18.66
CA PHE A 86 2.07 -12.81 17.42
C PHE A 86 2.13 -14.32 17.17
N ASP A 87 2.50 -15.09 18.20
CA ASP A 87 2.63 -16.55 18.08
C ASP A 87 1.29 -17.24 17.78
N THR A 88 0.17 -16.71 18.28
CA THR A 88 -1.17 -17.22 17.97
C THR A 88 -1.46 -17.09 16.46
N PHE A 89 -1.10 -15.98 15.86
CA PHE A 89 -1.31 -15.77 14.41
C PHE A 89 -0.35 -16.61 13.58
N VAL A 90 0.86 -16.87 14.04
CA VAL A 90 1.77 -17.82 13.41
C VAL A 90 1.16 -19.22 13.38
N GLU A 91 0.56 -19.66 14.47
CA GLU A 91 -0.15 -20.94 14.53
C GLU A 91 -1.31 -21.00 13.51
N LEU A 92 -2.08 -19.92 13.38
CA LEU A 92 -3.15 -19.86 12.39
C LEU A 92 -2.60 -19.95 10.96
N ALA A 93 -1.46 -19.30 10.69
CA ALA A 93 -0.79 -19.38 9.40
C ALA A 93 -0.27 -20.79 9.13
N ASP A 94 0.29 -21.47 10.12
CA ASP A 94 0.78 -22.85 10.01
C ASP A 94 -0.36 -23.83 9.71
N LYS A 95 -1.58 -23.49 10.09
CA LYS A 95 -2.80 -24.27 9.81
C LYS A 95 -3.49 -23.84 8.51
N ASP A 96 -2.88 -22.98 7.74
CA ASP A 96 -3.45 -22.41 6.49
C ASP A 96 -4.78 -21.68 6.70
N LEU A 97 -4.99 -21.09 7.87
CA LEU A 97 -6.21 -20.34 8.18
C LEU A 97 -6.07 -18.84 7.91
N VAL A 98 -4.86 -18.32 7.81
CA VAL A 98 -4.56 -16.95 7.43
C VAL A 98 -3.33 -16.92 6.52
N ASP A 99 -3.30 -15.96 5.61
CA ASP A 99 -2.11 -15.62 4.84
C ASP A 99 -1.46 -14.41 5.51
N LEU A 100 -0.41 -14.65 6.28
CA LEU A 100 0.15 -13.70 7.23
C LEU A 100 1.18 -12.79 6.57
N ARG A 101 1.06 -11.48 6.83
CA ARG A 101 2.05 -10.46 6.46
C ARG A 101 2.53 -9.73 7.71
N GLU A 102 3.83 -9.81 7.96
CA GLU A 102 4.44 -9.11 9.09
C GLU A 102 4.77 -7.67 8.70
N VAL A 103 4.33 -6.73 9.51
CA VAL A 103 4.61 -5.31 9.34
C VAL A 103 5.10 -4.71 10.67
N GLU A 104 5.85 -3.63 10.60
CA GLU A 104 6.34 -2.96 11.81
C GLU A 104 5.19 -2.41 12.64
N ALA A 105 4.20 -1.82 11.98
CA ALA A 105 3.01 -1.27 12.62
C ALA A 105 1.80 -1.40 11.70
N VAL A 106 0.62 -1.44 12.27
CA VAL A 106 -0.66 -1.59 11.56
C VAL A 106 -1.47 -0.30 11.61
N GLY A 107 -2.40 -0.17 10.69
CA GLY A 107 -3.31 0.96 10.54
C GLY A 107 -3.28 1.49 9.11
N CYS A 108 -4.36 2.12 8.68
CA CYS A 108 -4.45 2.65 7.31
C CYS A 108 -3.34 3.66 7.02
N GLU A 109 -2.99 4.50 7.98
CA GLU A 109 -1.91 5.47 7.86
C GLU A 109 -0.56 4.80 7.68
N ARG A 110 -0.29 3.73 8.42
CA ARG A 110 0.96 2.96 8.29
C ARG A 110 1.01 2.18 6.98
N PHE A 111 -0.11 1.66 6.53
CA PHE A 111 -0.19 0.98 5.24
C PHE A 111 -0.01 1.97 4.08
N ALA A 112 -0.50 3.20 4.23
CA ALA A 112 -0.25 4.27 3.27
C ALA A 112 1.25 4.63 3.20
N GLU A 113 1.90 4.79 4.34
CA GLU A 113 3.35 5.03 4.41
C GLU A 113 4.15 3.91 3.76
N LEU A 114 3.85 2.66 4.11
CA LEU A 114 4.50 1.48 3.54
C LEU A 114 4.33 1.42 2.00
N THR A 115 3.14 1.71 1.53
CA THR A 115 2.83 1.72 0.08
C THR A 115 3.52 2.88 -0.63
N PHE A 116 3.57 4.05 0.00
CA PHE A 116 4.30 5.21 -0.53
C PHE A 116 5.78 4.89 -0.71
N ASP A 117 6.40 4.29 0.29
CA ASP A 117 7.81 3.91 0.26
C ASP A 117 8.09 2.88 -0.84
N LYS A 118 7.22 1.88 -0.96
CA LYS A 118 7.34 0.86 -2.01
C LYS A 118 7.18 1.46 -3.41
N ALA A 119 6.16 2.27 -3.61
CA ALA A 119 5.92 2.93 -4.89
C ALA A 119 7.08 3.87 -5.25
N SER A 120 7.60 4.62 -4.29
CA SER A 120 8.74 5.51 -4.47
C SER A 120 9.98 4.74 -4.89
N SER A 121 10.24 3.58 -4.29
CA SER A 121 11.35 2.71 -4.65
C SER A 121 11.22 2.20 -6.08
N ILE A 122 10.04 1.73 -6.47
CA ILE A 122 9.78 1.24 -7.83
C ILE A 122 10.00 2.35 -8.87
N ILE A 123 9.48 3.54 -8.60
CA ILE A 123 9.61 4.69 -9.50
C ILE A 123 11.07 5.13 -9.62
N ALA A 124 11.80 5.21 -8.51
CA ALA A 124 13.22 5.57 -8.51
C ALA A 124 14.07 4.57 -9.30
N ASP A 125 13.80 3.27 -9.16
CA ASP A 125 14.52 2.23 -9.89
C ASP A 125 14.28 2.30 -11.41
N LYS A 126 13.04 2.64 -11.82
CA LYS A 126 12.69 2.71 -13.24
C LYS A 126 13.09 4.02 -13.91
N TYR A 127 12.93 5.14 -13.21
CA TYR A 127 12.99 6.47 -13.82
C TYR A 127 14.03 7.39 -13.20
N GLY A 128 14.76 6.93 -12.17
CA GLY A 128 15.67 7.79 -11.42
C GLY A 128 14.91 8.93 -10.75
N ASP A 129 15.32 10.15 -11.00
CA ASP A 129 14.71 11.35 -10.44
C ASP A 129 13.80 12.11 -11.43
N ARG A 130 13.53 11.52 -12.62
CA ARG A 130 12.68 12.15 -13.64
C ARG A 130 11.25 12.35 -13.14
N CYS A 131 10.71 11.38 -12.43
CA CYS A 131 9.40 11.48 -11.82
C CYS A 131 9.42 10.87 -10.41
N TRP A 132 8.39 11.14 -9.64
CA TRP A 132 8.31 10.75 -8.23
C TRP A 132 6.86 10.50 -7.83
N VAL A 133 6.67 9.87 -6.67
CA VAL A 133 5.36 9.79 -6.03
C VAL A 133 5.12 11.09 -5.27
N GLU A 134 4.15 11.88 -5.74
CA GLU A 134 3.80 13.17 -5.15
C GLU A 134 2.98 13.00 -3.87
N SER A 135 2.00 12.11 -3.91
CA SER A 135 1.13 11.82 -2.78
C SER A 135 0.46 10.46 -2.91
N LEU A 136 0.00 9.95 -1.79
CA LEU A 136 -0.76 8.71 -1.72
C LEU A 136 -1.88 8.87 -0.70
N SER A 137 -3.08 8.44 -1.07
CA SER A 137 -4.23 8.35 -0.19
C SER A 137 -4.69 6.90 -0.11
N LEU A 138 -4.92 6.40 1.09
CA LEU A 138 -5.48 5.09 1.33
C LEU A 138 -6.84 5.26 2.01
N ILE A 139 -7.84 4.63 1.42
CA ILE A 139 -9.22 4.71 1.89
C ILE A 139 -9.68 3.29 2.19
N HIS A 140 -10.29 3.08 3.36
CA HIS A 140 -11.01 1.85 3.64
C HIS A 140 -12.50 2.06 3.38
N ILE A 141 -13.12 1.03 2.86
CA ILE A 141 -14.54 1.05 2.52
C ILE A 141 -15.28 0.06 3.39
#